data_4bae59fed312a7c7c9e4f49bad2403f1
#
_entry.id   4bae59fed312a7c7c9e4f49bad2403f1
#
_cell.length_a   1.000
_cell.length_b   1.000
_cell.length_c   1.000
_cell.angle_alpha   90.00
_cell.angle_beta   90.00
_cell.angle_gamma   90.00
#
_symmetry.space_group_name_H-M   'P 1'
#
loop_
_entity.id
_entity.type
_entity.pdbx_description
1 polymer ?
#
loop_
_entity_poly.entity_id
_entity_poly.type
_entity_poly.pdbx_seq_one_letter_code
_entity_poly.pdbx_strand_id
1 'polypeptide(L)'
;MAGTDAAAPNFIAGYSPVTADFNGYIQAPFTFLTTKVVFRAQLQGGMSLAAGFNHVTYDTILEDPYGGWSSGAGTWTCPAGCSGWYSVTMTAWTNSPGNSADLIEAVLYLNGANYTETTADWGVNGHATGTSGSVPVALFGGSDAISGYIYSSTAVGVPATNGQYPTIEAVWISL
;
A
#
# COMPACT_ATOMS: atom_id res chain seq x y z
N MET A 1 -13.31 10.21 -14.56
CA MET A 1 -13.49 9.89 -16.00
C MET A 1 -13.75 8.39 -16.08
N ALA A 2 -14.87 7.98 -16.67
CA ALA A 2 -15.14 6.57 -16.92
C ALA A 2 -14.03 6.05 -17.84
N GLY A 3 -13.34 4.97 -17.44
CA GLY A 3 -12.43 4.29 -18.32
C GLY A 3 -13.18 3.94 -19.60
N THR A 4 -12.60 4.28 -20.75
CA THR A 4 -13.11 3.80 -22.02
C THR A 4 -12.92 2.29 -22.00
N ASP A 5 -14.00 1.55 -21.73
CA ASP A 5 -14.04 0.13 -22.05
C ASP A 5 -13.58 0.02 -23.50
N ALA A 6 -12.48 -0.68 -23.70
CA ALA A 6 -12.11 -1.06 -25.05
C ALA A 6 -13.32 -1.83 -25.61
N ALA A 7 -14.00 -1.26 -26.59
CA ALA A 7 -15.18 -1.88 -27.18
C ALA A 7 -14.84 -3.33 -27.53
N ALA A 8 -15.62 -4.26 -27.02
CA ALA A 8 -15.42 -5.67 -27.33
C ALA A 8 -15.34 -5.81 -28.85
N PRO A 9 -14.36 -6.54 -29.40
CA PRO A 9 -14.20 -6.68 -30.83
C PRO A 9 -15.49 -7.24 -31.40
N ASN A 10 -16.08 -6.55 -32.39
CA ASN A 10 -17.18 -7.10 -33.18
C ASN A 10 -16.64 -8.28 -33.99
N PHE A 11 -16.85 -9.48 -33.50
CA PHE A 11 -16.55 -10.68 -34.28
C PHE A 11 -17.58 -10.78 -35.43
N ILE A 12 -17.19 -10.31 -36.63
CA ILE A 12 -17.99 -10.46 -37.81
C ILE A 12 -17.85 -11.92 -38.28
N ALA A 13 -18.93 -12.49 -38.80
CA ALA A 13 -18.88 -13.85 -39.38
C ALA A 13 -17.76 -13.94 -40.41
N GLY A 14 -16.80 -14.87 -40.22
CA GLY A 14 -15.63 -15.03 -41.07
C GLY A 14 -14.36 -14.34 -40.56
N TYR A 15 -14.39 -13.60 -39.44
CA TYR A 15 -13.18 -13.07 -38.82
C TYR A 15 -12.38 -14.18 -38.13
N SER A 16 -11.10 -14.31 -38.52
CA SER A 16 -10.16 -15.19 -37.82
C SER A 16 -9.32 -14.35 -36.86
N PRO A 17 -9.50 -14.51 -35.51
CA PRO A 17 -8.70 -13.76 -34.56
C PRO A 17 -7.21 -14.00 -34.79
N VAL A 18 -6.41 -12.94 -34.78
CA VAL A 18 -4.96 -13.05 -34.81
C VAL A 18 -4.41 -13.10 -33.37
N THR A 19 -3.16 -13.53 -33.26
CA THR A 19 -2.51 -13.66 -31.91
C THR A 19 -2.59 -12.38 -31.09
N ALA A 20 -2.53 -11.21 -31.75
CA ALA A 20 -2.65 -9.92 -31.05
C ALA A 20 -4.04 -9.73 -30.42
N ASP A 21 -5.11 -10.17 -31.07
CA ASP A 21 -6.47 -10.09 -30.53
C ASP A 21 -6.63 -11.02 -29.34
N PHE A 22 -6.09 -12.24 -29.43
CA PHE A 22 -6.11 -13.19 -28.33
C PHE A 22 -5.35 -12.65 -27.12
N ASN A 23 -4.14 -12.13 -27.31
CA ASN A 23 -3.34 -11.59 -26.24
C ASN A 23 -3.95 -10.31 -25.63
N GLY A 24 -4.48 -9.40 -26.45
CA GLY A 24 -5.04 -8.14 -25.98
C GLY A 24 -6.40 -8.29 -25.31
N TYR A 25 -7.29 -9.12 -25.88
CA TYR A 25 -8.69 -9.17 -25.43
C TYR A 25 -9.02 -10.35 -24.51
N ILE A 26 -8.20 -11.38 -24.50
CA ILE A 26 -8.45 -12.59 -23.71
C ILE A 26 -7.34 -12.83 -22.69
N GLN A 27 -6.10 -12.96 -23.14
CA GLN A 27 -5.00 -13.36 -22.27
C GLN A 27 -4.65 -12.26 -21.24
N ALA A 28 -4.57 -11.00 -21.64
CA ALA A 28 -4.21 -9.91 -20.74
C ALA A 28 -5.26 -9.70 -19.63
N PRO A 29 -6.58 -9.60 -19.92
CA PRO A 29 -7.62 -9.57 -18.88
C PRO A 29 -7.62 -10.82 -17.99
N PHE A 30 -7.41 -12.01 -18.58
CA PHE A 30 -7.38 -13.26 -17.83
C PHE A 30 -6.17 -13.33 -16.88
N THR A 31 -5.00 -12.87 -17.34
CA THR A 31 -3.81 -12.75 -16.50
C THR A 31 -4.05 -11.76 -15.37
N PHE A 32 -4.67 -10.61 -15.64
CA PHE A 32 -5.05 -9.63 -14.61
C PHE A 32 -6.01 -10.21 -13.58
N LEU A 33 -7.02 -10.98 -14.00
CA LEU A 33 -7.96 -11.64 -13.08
C LEU A 33 -7.33 -12.74 -12.25
N THR A 34 -6.28 -13.40 -12.76
CA THR A 34 -5.59 -14.49 -12.06
C THR A 34 -4.39 -14.02 -11.23
N THR A 35 -3.77 -12.90 -11.61
CA THR A 35 -2.63 -12.33 -10.90
C THR A 35 -3.08 -11.06 -10.17
N LYS A 36 -3.51 -11.23 -8.92
CA LYS A 36 -3.92 -10.10 -8.11
C LYS A 36 -2.79 -9.09 -7.97
N VAL A 37 -3.10 -7.81 -8.15
CA VAL A 37 -2.18 -6.73 -7.80
C VAL A 37 -2.10 -6.70 -6.29
N VAL A 38 -0.93 -7.03 -5.80
CA VAL A 38 -0.64 -7.05 -4.38
C VAL A 38 0.71 -6.36 -4.17
N PHE A 39 0.77 -5.53 -3.16
CA PHE A 39 2.01 -4.96 -2.65
C PHE A 39 2.07 -5.19 -1.15
N ARG A 40 3.20 -5.70 -0.66
CA ARG A 40 3.45 -5.90 0.76
C ARG A 40 4.89 -5.56 1.09
N ALA A 41 5.05 -4.73 2.11
CA ALA A 41 6.37 -4.35 2.61
C ALA A 41 6.37 -4.22 4.13
N GLN A 42 7.54 -4.35 4.73
CA GLN A 42 7.75 -4.18 6.17
C GLN A 42 9.05 -3.44 6.46
N LEU A 43 9.09 -2.80 7.63
CA LEU A 43 10.30 -2.15 8.15
C LEU A 43 10.96 -3.07 9.18
N GLN A 44 12.02 -3.77 8.79
CA GLN A 44 12.78 -4.67 9.69
C GLN A 44 13.93 -3.96 10.41
N GLY A 45 14.54 -2.97 9.78
CA GLY A 45 15.69 -2.26 10.33
C GLY A 45 15.37 -1.33 11.50
N GLY A 46 14.08 -1.12 11.79
CA GLY A 46 13.63 -0.16 12.80
C GLY A 46 13.85 1.29 12.39
N MET A 47 13.34 2.23 13.15
CA MET A 47 13.57 3.65 12.96
C MET A 47 13.34 4.43 14.27
N SER A 48 13.84 5.66 14.31
CA SER A 48 13.50 6.61 15.36
C SER A 48 12.43 7.56 14.86
N LEU A 49 11.35 7.71 15.61
CA LEU A 49 10.28 8.67 15.33
C LEU A 49 10.55 9.96 16.11
N ALA A 50 10.41 11.08 15.45
CA ALA A 50 10.22 12.37 16.10
C ALA A 50 8.74 12.56 16.46
N ALA A 51 8.40 13.52 17.30
CA ALA A 51 7.02 13.95 17.47
C ALA A 51 6.49 14.48 16.12
N GLY A 52 5.29 14.05 15.75
CA GLY A 52 4.66 14.37 14.46
C GLY A 52 4.64 13.21 13.47
N PHE A 53 4.44 13.52 12.19
CA PHE A 53 4.36 12.54 11.11
C PHE A 53 5.76 12.12 10.65
N ASN A 54 6.02 10.83 10.64
CA ASN A 54 7.29 10.24 10.23
C ASN A 54 7.07 9.32 9.04
N HIS A 55 7.72 9.63 7.92
CA HIS A 55 7.67 8.79 6.73
C HIS A 55 8.36 7.45 6.99
N VAL A 56 7.69 6.35 6.68
CA VAL A 56 8.24 5.01 6.83
C VAL A 56 8.83 4.54 5.51
N THR A 57 10.16 4.41 5.47
CA THR A 57 10.83 3.79 4.33
C THR A 57 10.99 2.30 4.62
N TYR A 58 10.05 1.51 4.11
CA TYR A 58 10.08 0.06 4.26
C TYR A 58 11.32 -0.53 3.57
N ASP A 59 12.05 -1.37 4.26
CA ASP A 59 13.33 -1.93 3.82
C ASP A 59 13.24 -3.38 3.31
N THR A 60 12.14 -4.04 3.59
CA THR A 60 11.90 -5.43 3.19
C THR A 60 10.61 -5.54 2.39
N ILE A 61 10.75 -5.86 1.11
CA ILE A 61 9.61 -6.08 0.22
C ILE A 61 9.26 -7.56 0.24
N LEU A 62 8.05 -7.86 0.68
CA LEU A 62 7.55 -9.23 0.77
C LEU A 62 6.88 -9.66 -0.54
N GLU A 63 6.18 -8.73 -1.20
CA GLU A 63 5.47 -8.98 -2.45
C GLU A 63 5.33 -7.68 -3.24
N ASP A 64 5.80 -7.67 -4.47
CA ASP A 64 5.60 -6.58 -5.45
C ASP A 64 5.82 -7.11 -6.87
N PRO A 65 4.92 -7.97 -7.38
CA PRO A 65 5.10 -8.63 -8.67
C PRO A 65 5.16 -7.67 -9.86
N TYR A 66 4.71 -6.43 -9.69
CA TYR A 66 4.68 -5.41 -10.73
C TYR A 66 5.79 -4.36 -10.62
N GLY A 67 6.59 -4.41 -9.55
CA GLY A 67 7.74 -3.52 -9.38
C GLY A 67 7.37 -2.05 -9.14
N GLY A 68 6.27 -1.78 -8.45
CA GLY A 68 5.82 -0.43 -8.13
C GLY A 68 6.60 0.27 -7.01
N TRP A 69 7.38 -0.49 -6.21
CA TRP A 69 8.09 0.07 -5.07
C TRP A 69 9.34 0.86 -5.46
N SER A 70 9.48 2.03 -4.87
CA SER A 70 10.68 2.87 -4.95
C SER A 70 11.31 3.05 -3.57
N SER A 71 12.42 2.36 -3.31
CA SER A 71 13.11 2.42 -2.03
C SER A 71 13.67 3.80 -1.72
N GLY A 72 14.12 4.54 -2.74
CA GLY A 72 14.64 5.90 -2.57
C GLY A 72 13.57 6.93 -2.22
N ALA A 73 12.34 6.72 -2.71
CA ALA A 73 11.19 7.59 -2.42
C ALA A 73 10.35 7.08 -1.23
N GLY A 74 10.49 5.80 -0.85
CA GLY A 74 9.63 5.19 0.18
C GLY A 74 8.16 5.11 -0.24
N THR A 75 7.89 4.96 -1.54
CA THR A 75 6.54 4.96 -2.10
C THR A 75 6.31 3.75 -2.98
N TRP A 76 5.08 3.27 -3.03
CA TRP A 76 4.64 2.31 -4.03
C TRP A 76 3.70 3.00 -5.02
N THR A 77 4.05 2.97 -6.30
CA THR A 77 3.23 3.51 -7.39
C THR A 77 2.35 2.40 -7.94
N CYS A 78 1.05 2.67 -8.04
CA CYS A 78 0.10 1.76 -8.66
C CYS A 78 0.54 1.46 -10.10
N PRO A 79 0.76 0.20 -10.48
CA PRO A 79 1.28 -0.13 -11.81
C PRO A 79 0.34 0.31 -12.94
N ALA A 80 0.91 0.64 -14.09
CA ALA A 80 0.14 1.01 -15.27
C ALA A 80 -0.84 -0.11 -15.67
N GLY A 81 -2.08 0.24 -15.97
CA GLY A 81 -3.14 -0.71 -16.29
C GLY A 81 -3.81 -1.38 -15.08
N CYS A 82 -3.37 -1.06 -13.86
CA CYS A 82 -3.90 -1.63 -12.61
C CYS A 82 -4.76 -0.63 -11.83
N SER A 83 -5.42 0.31 -12.51
CA SER A 83 -6.36 1.23 -11.85
C SER A 83 -7.50 0.48 -11.20
N GLY A 84 -7.95 0.94 -10.03
CA GLY A 84 -9.08 0.34 -9.34
C GLY A 84 -9.10 0.65 -7.85
N TRP A 85 -9.95 -0.05 -7.14
CA TRP A 85 -10.06 0.03 -5.69
C TRP A 85 -9.10 -0.94 -5.02
N TYR A 86 -8.39 -0.44 -4.03
CA TYR A 86 -7.46 -1.20 -3.22
C TYR A 86 -7.87 -1.16 -1.75
N SER A 87 -7.72 -2.28 -1.05
CA SER A 87 -7.67 -2.28 0.41
C SER A 87 -6.23 -2.03 0.83
N VAL A 88 -5.97 -0.90 1.46
CA VAL A 88 -4.65 -0.61 2.01
C VAL A 88 -4.68 -0.83 3.51
N THR A 89 -3.89 -1.78 3.98
CA THR A 89 -3.71 -2.10 5.39
C THR A 89 -2.37 -1.60 5.86
N MET A 90 -2.35 -0.96 7.01
CA MET A 90 -1.11 -0.51 7.64
C MET A 90 -1.05 -0.97 9.09
N THR A 91 0.16 -1.27 9.54
CA THR A 91 0.47 -1.47 10.96
C THR A 91 1.56 -0.51 11.39
N ALA A 92 1.44 0.03 12.58
CA ALA A 92 2.49 0.78 13.24
C ALA A 92 2.85 0.06 14.55
N TRP A 93 4.13 -0.10 14.82
CA TRP A 93 4.66 -0.62 16.05
C TRP A 93 5.71 0.31 16.60
N THR A 94 5.68 0.54 17.91
CA THR A 94 6.69 1.35 18.58
C THR A 94 7.21 0.63 19.81
N ASN A 95 8.44 0.96 20.19
CA ASN A 95 8.94 0.60 21.51
C ASN A 95 8.07 1.29 22.57
N SER A 96 8.19 0.82 23.79
CA SER A 96 7.48 1.39 24.93
C SER A 96 7.47 2.93 24.90
N PRO A 97 6.31 3.56 24.63
CA PRO A 97 6.20 5.00 24.80
C PRO A 97 6.42 5.37 26.26
N GLY A 98 6.97 6.54 26.50
CA GLY A 98 7.34 6.98 27.84
C GLY A 98 6.15 7.24 28.76
N ASN A 99 4.94 7.31 28.18
CA ASN A 99 3.75 7.73 28.92
C ASN A 99 2.47 7.19 28.25
N SER A 100 1.46 6.89 29.03
CA SER A 100 0.18 6.32 28.59
C SER A 100 -0.71 7.31 27.80
N ALA A 101 -0.29 8.58 27.69
CA ALA A 101 -0.99 9.58 26.88
C ALA A 101 -0.37 9.74 25.49
N ASP A 102 0.65 8.95 25.15
CA ASP A 102 1.30 9.02 23.86
C ASP A 102 0.41 8.37 22.80
N LEU A 103 0.09 9.13 21.75
CA LEU A 103 -0.71 8.69 20.63
C LEU A 103 0.20 8.17 19.51
N ILE A 104 -0.12 7.01 18.99
CA ILE A 104 0.52 6.40 17.80
C ILE A 104 -0.57 6.13 16.76
N GLU A 105 -0.34 6.60 15.54
CA GLU A 105 -1.27 6.42 14.43
C GLU A 105 -0.54 5.86 13.21
N ALA A 106 -1.17 4.94 12.51
CA ALA A 106 -0.77 4.55 11.17
C ALA A 106 -1.53 5.41 10.16
N VAL A 107 -0.81 6.10 9.30
CA VAL A 107 -1.39 7.13 8.41
C VAL A 107 -0.99 6.84 6.97
N LEU A 108 -2.00 6.76 6.10
CA LEU A 108 -1.81 6.59 4.67
C LEU A 108 -1.67 7.95 3.99
N TYR A 109 -0.64 8.09 3.18
CA TYR A 109 -0.46 9.21 2.27
C TYR A 109 -0.72 8.77 0.84
N LEU A 110 -1.44 9.60 0.10
CA LEU A 110 -1.69 9.45 -1.33
C LEU A 110 -1.07 10.64 -2.06
N ASN A 111 -0.19 10.36 -3.02
CA ASN A 111 0.50 11.39 -3.82
C ASN A 111 1.21 12.45 -2.97
N GLY A 112 1.80 12.03 -1.85
CA GLY A 112 2.52 12.89 -0.92
C GLY A 112 1.65 13.74 0.01
N ALA A 113 0.33 13.60 -0.04
CA ALA A 113 -0.60 14.27 0.87
C ALA A 113 -1.22 13.27 1.86
N ASN A 114 -1.48 13.70 3.08
CA ASN A 114 -2.22 12.91 4.06
C ASN A 114 -3.60 12.57 3.47
N TYR A 115 -3.87 11.27 3.34
CA TYR A 115 -5.13 10.77 2.83
C TYR A 115 -6.10 10.42 3.96
N THR A 116 -5.65 9.60 4.91
CA THR A 116 -6.44 9.20 6.07
C THR A 116 -5.59 8.49 7.13
N GLU A 117 -6.00 8.57 8.36
CA GLU A 117 -5.56 7.67 9.41
C GLU A 117 -6.21 6.31 9.19
N THR A 118 -5.40 5.26 9.17
CA THR A 118 -5.93 3.90 9.08
C THR A 118 -6.37 3.40 10.44
N THR A 119 -5.68 3.82 11.49
CA THR A 119 -5.95 3.47 12.88
C THR A 119 -5.08 4.27 13.83
N ALA A 120 -5.54 4.41 15.07
CA ALA A 120 -4.82 5.07 16.14
C ALA A 120 -4.89 4.23 17.42
N ASP A 121 -3.85 4.29 18.25
CA ASP A 121 -3.83 3.68 19.58
C ASP A 121 -3.07 4.57 20.56
N TRP A 122 -3.48 4.48 21.83
CA TRP A 122 -2.81 5.18 22.92
C TRP A 122 -1.77 4.27 23.56
N GLY A 123 -0.57 4.79 23.69
CA GLY A 123 0.52 4.07 24.33
C GLY A 123 0.20 3.69 25.78
N VAL A 124 0.66 2.51 26.17
CA VAL A 124 0.63 2.07 27.55
C VAL A 124 2.03 2.22 28.14
N ASN A 125 2.15 2.98 29.22
CA ASN A 125 3.44 3.25 29.86
C ASN A 125 4.22 1.95 30.15
N GLY A 126 5.41 1.87 29.62
CA GLY A 126 6.30 0.73 29.79
C GLY A 126 6.02 -0.47 28.86
N HIS A 127 5.08 -0.37 27.92
CA HIS A 127 4.75 -1.44 26.97
C HIS A 127 4.86 -0.98 25.53
N ALA A 128 5.31 -1.86 24.65
CA ALA A 128 5.26 -1.63 23.22
C ALA A 128 3.80 -1.48 22.76
N THR A 129 3.58 -0.53 21.86
CA THR A 129 2.24 -0.23 21.35
C THR A 129 2.21 -0.50 19.86
N GLY A 130 1.13 -1.13 19.42
CA GLY A 130 0.90 -1.41 18.01
C GLY A 130 -0.54 -1.15 17.62
N THR A 131 -0.72 -0.67 16.41
CA THR A 131 -2.03 -0.39 15.84
C THR A 131 -2.09 -0.89 14.40
N SER A 132 -3.26 -1.33 13.95
CA SER A 132 -3.48 -1.87 12.60
C SER A 132 -4.84 -1.48 12.09
N GLY A 133 -4.91 -1.05 10.85
CA GLY A 133 -6.17 -0.72 10.20
C GLY A 133 -6.09 -0.76 8.69
N SER A 134 -7.25 -0.85 8.06
CA SER A 134 -7.41 -0.92 6.61
C SER A 134 -8.38 0.13 6.11
N VAL A 135 -8.06 0.72 4.97
CA VAL A 135 -8.92 1.69 4.28
C VAL A 135 -9.03 1.36 2.80
N PRO A 136 -10.21 1.56 2.19
CA PRO A 136 -10.34 1.49 0.75
C PRO A 136 -9.79 2.77 0.11
N VAL A 137 -9.05 2.63 -0.98
CA VAL A 137 -8.53 3.75 -1.77
C VAL A 137 -8.64 3.45 -3.26
N ALA A 138 -9.08 4.43 -4.04
CA ALA A 138 -9.06 4.35 -5.50
C ALA A 138 -7.70 4.84 -6.00
N LEU A 139 -7.01 4.01 -6.78
CA LEU A 139 -5.70 4.34 -7.35
C LEU A 139 -5.76 4.30 -8.88
N PHE A 140 -5.12 5.29 -9.50
CA PHE A 140 -4.94 5.34 -10.94
C PHE A 140 -3.56 4.79 -11.33
N GLY A 141 -3.56 3.74 -12.11
CA GLY A 141 -2.33 3.05 -12.52
C GLY A 141 -1.38 3.94 -13.32
N GLY A 142 -0.11 3.87 -12.98
CA GLY A 142 0.96 4.66 -13.58
C GLY A 142 1.11 6.08 -13.05
N SER A 143 0.24 6.53 -12.13
CA SER A 143 0.29 7.90 -11.60
C SER A 143 0.17 7.98 -10.08
N ASP A 144 -0.75 7.24 -9.48
CA ASP A 144 -0.97 7.34 -8.04
C ASP A 144 0.04 6.52 -7.26
N ALA A 145 0.57 7.15 -6.21
CA ALA A 145 1.53 6.54 -5.31
C ALA A 145 1.05 6.62 -3.86
N ILE A 146 1.24 5.54 -3.13
CA ILE A 146 0.97 5.47 -1.70
C ILE A 146 2.26 5.38 -0.90
N SER A 147 2.23 5.92 0.31
CA SER A 147 3.29 5.79 1.29
C SER A 147 2.73 5.70 2.70
N GLY A 148 3.43 5.00 3.57
CA GLY A 148 3.07 4.86 4.97
C GLY A 148 3.77 5.90 5.83
N TYR A 149 3.02 6.45 6.78
CA TYR A 149 3.54 7.31 7.83
C TYR A 149 3.13 6.78 9.19
N ILE A 150 3.96 7.02 10.18
CA ILE A 150 3.61 6.84 11.58
C ILE A 150 3.58 8.23 12.22
N TYR A 151 2.44 8.60 12.75
CA TYR A 151 2.35 9.74 13.65
C TYR A 151 2.70 9.27 15.06
N SER A 152 3.49 10.06 15.75
CA SER A 152 3.75 9.88 17.17
C SER A 152 3.65 11.21 17.89
N SER A 153 2.95 11.26 19.00
CA SER A 153 2.86 12.49 19.81
C SER A 153 4.16 12.83 20.52
N THR A 154 5.06 11.85 20.69
CA THR A 154 6.37 12.00 21.33
C THR A 154 7.48 11.33 20.52
N ALA A 155 8.73 11.62 20.82
CA ALA A 155 9.85 10.91 20.23
C ALA A 155 9.92 9.48 20.80
N VAL A 156 9.92 8.46 19.91
CA VAL A 156 9.93 7.04 20.30
C VAL A 156 10.63 6.20 19.22
N GLY A 157 11.14 5.03 19.62
CA GLY A 157 11.73 4.08 18.67
C GLY A 157 10.71 3.11 18.06
N VAL A 158 10.94 2.72 16.82
CA VAL A 158 10.30 1.57 16.19
C VAL A 158 11.24 0.38 16.32
N PRO A 159 10.80 -0.76 16.84
CA PRO A 159 11.69 -1.90 17.09
C PRO A 159 12.21 -2.50 15.76
N ALA A 160 13.47 -2.93 15.81
CA ALA A 160 14.10 -3.73 14.75
C ALA A 160 14.03 -5.23 15.01
N THR A 161 13.38 -5.65 16.10
CA THR A 161 13.43 -7.04 16.61
C THR A 161 12.06 -7.51 17.09
N ASN A 162 11.93 -8.82 17.31
CA ASN A 162 10.76 -9.50 17.90
C ASN A 162 9.58 -9.75 16.96
N GLY A 163 9.73 -9.61 15.64
CA GLY A 163 8.66 -9.92 14.69
C GLY A 163 7.49 -8.92 14.68
N GLN A 164 7.65 -7.79 15.36
CA GLN A 164 6.68 -6.69 15.41
C GLN A 164 7.16 -5.57 14.49
N TYR A 165 6.91 -5.74 13.20
CA TYR A 165 7.37 -4.78 12.21
C TYR A 165 6.21 -3.92 11.71
N PRO A 166 6.40 -2.61 11.55
CA PRO A 166 5.49 -1.81 10.75
C PRO A 166 5.36 -2.38 9.34
N THR A 167 4.15 -2.50 8.87
CA THR A 167 3.84 -3.04 7.54
C THR A 167 2.95 -2.11 6.76
N ILE A 168 3.03 -2.20 5.45
CA ILE A 168 2.03 -1.70 4.52
C ILE A 168 1.67 -2.81 3.54
N GLU A 169 0.40 -2.94 3.26
CA GLU A 169 -0.14 -3.89 2.29
C GLU A 169 -1.20 -3.19 1.45
N ALA A 170 -1.13 -3.32 0.13
CA ALA A 170 -2.17 -2.89 -0.78
C ALA A 170 -2.64 -4.09 -1.61
N VAL A 171 -3.91 -4.41 -1.53
CA VAL A 171 -4.55 -5.51 -2.26
C VAL A 171 -5.65 -4.95 -3.14
N TRP A 172 -5.57 -5.22 -4.44
CA TRP A 172 -6.61 -4.85 -5.38
C TRP A 172 -7.93 -5.57 -5.07
N ILE A 173 -9.06 -4.82 -5.05
CA ILE A 173 -10.38 -5.33 -4.69
C ILE A 173 -11.28 -5.38 -5.92
N SER A 174 -11.32 -4.29 -6.70
CA SER A 174 -12.23 -4.16 -7.84
C SER A 174 -11.79 -3.03 -8.79
N LEU A 175 -12.35 -3.05 -9.99
CA LEU A 175 -12.27 -1.94 -10.95
C LEU A 175 -13.11 -0.74 -10.53
#